data_7c5800fe237aec8f754b878afd18e358
#
_entry.id   7c5800fe237aec8f754b878afd18e358
#
_cell.length_a   1.000
_cell.length_b   1.000
_cell.length_c   1.000
_cell.angle_alpha   90.00
_cell.angle_beta   90.00
_cell.angle_gamma   90.00
#
_symmetry.space_group_name_H-M   'P 1'
#
loop_
_entity.id
_entity.type
_entity.pdbx_description
1 polymer ?
#
loop_
_entity_poly.entity_id
_entity_poly.type
_entity_poly.pdbx_seq_one_letter_code
_entity_poly.pdbx_strand_id
1 'polypeptide(L)'
;MTNTNKADPVLIVTPIILSWIVTFLTGGVRTYNYQKAWFQPPGWVFGVVWTALYVMFGFLLYESKRQEDYFTMGLVIGVLVLTYFWQFLFSYLKNYKLAIWELLVTLIFGLILFVRLYDSEVVNNTGFGYGYIMIYVPFLAWIIFAILLSTQTYKKGGSIMSKKRK
;
A
#
# COMPACT_ATOMS: atom_id res chain seq x y z
N MET A 1 5.43 29.97 25.70
CA MET A 1 4.58 28.80 25.94
C MET A 1 4.63 27.96 24.66
N THR A 2 5.54 27.01 24.58
CA THR A 2 5.68 26.10 23.44
C THR A 2 4.59 25.05 23.57
N ASN A 3 3.49 25.28 22.88
CA ASN A 3 2.49 24.24 22.67
C ASN A 3 3.13 23.21 21.73
N THR A 4 3.88 22.28 22.31
CA THR A 4 4.37 21.12 21.55
C THR A 4 3.15 20.33 21.18
N ASN A 5 2.65 20.51 19.94
CA ASN A 5 1.67 19.64 19.33
C ASN A 5 2.29 18.24 19.27
N LYS A 6 2.19 17.52 20.38
CA LYS A 6 2.65 16.14 20.47
C LYS A 6 1.77 15.34 19.51
N ALA A 7 2.36 14.90 18.40
CA ALA A 7 1.66 13.97 17.53
C ALA A 7 1.26 12.75 18.37
N ASP A 8 0.02 12.28 18.18
CA ASP A 8 -0.50 11.15 18.93
C ASP A 8 0.15 9.85 18.37
N PRO A 9 0.84 9.05 19.22
CA PRO A 9 1.41 7.78 18.79
C PRO A 9 0.37 6.79 18.24
N VAL A 10 -0.92 7.01 18.50
CA VAL A 10 -2.02 6.25 17.86
C VAL A 10 -1.94 6.31 16.34
N LEU A 11 -1.41 7.38 15.74
CA LEU A 11 -1.21 7.49 14.30
C LEU A 11 -0.33 6.37 13.73
N ILE A 12 0.62 5.84 14.53
CA ILE A 12 1.53 4.78 14.09
C ILE A 12 0.77 3.46 13.89
N VAL A 13 -0.18 3.16 14.77
CA VAL A 13 -0.92 1.90 14.73
C VAL A 13 -2.20 1.96 13.88
N THR A 14 -2.71 3.16 13.59
CA THR A 14 -3.94 3.37 12.83
C THR A 14 -3.95 2.66 11.48
N PRO A 15 -2.91 2.75 10.61
CA PRO A 15 -2.93 2.05 9.32
C PRO A 15 -3.00 0.53 9.48
N ILE A 16 -2.38 -0.03 10.52
CA ILE A 16 -2.39 -1.47 10.79
C ILE A 16 -3.81 -1.92 11.18
N ILE A 17 -4.45 -1.20 12.11
CA ILE A 17 -5.81 -1.51 12.56
C ILE A 17 -6.78 -1.45 11.38
N LEU A 18 -6.71 -0.38 10.57
CA LEU A 18 -7.53 -0.24 9.37
C LEU A 18 -7.28 -1.37 8.37
N SER A 19 -6.03 -1.79 8.18
CA SER A 19 -5.71 -2.90 7.28
C SER A 19 -6.32 -4.23 7.75
N TRP A 20 -6.36 -4.48 9.04
CA TRP A 20 -7.00 -5.68 9.61
C TRP A 20 -8.51 -5.65 9.40
N ILE A 21 -9.14 -4.49 9.61
CA ILE A 21 -10.58 -4.31 9.34
C ILE A 21 -10.87 -4.58 7.86
N VAL A 22 -10.12 -3.98 6.94
CA VAL A 22 -10.28 -4.20 5.50
C VAL A 22 -10.04 -5.66 5.14
N THR A 23 -9.00 -6.29 5.70
CA THR A 23 -8.70 -7.71 5.46
C THR A 23 -9.82 -8.62 5.96
N PHE A 24 -10.39 -8.33 7.11
CA PHE A 24 -11.53 -9.07 7.66
C PHE A 24 -12.75 -8.94 6.75
N LEU A 25 -13.07 -7.72 6.32
CA LEU A 25 -14.23 -7.45 5.45
C LEU A 25 -14.08 -8.04 4.04
N THR A 26 -12.85 -8.07 3.49
CA THR A 26 -12.59 -8.54 2.13
C THR A 26 -12.19 -10.02 2.04
N GLY A 27 -11.95 -10.67 3.16
CA GLY A 27 -11.45 -12.05 3.23
C GLY A 27 -9.97 -12.19 2.88
N GLY A 28 -9.21 -11.09 2.83
CA GLY A 28 -7.78 -11.05 2.50
C GLY A 28 -7.46 -11.37 1.04
N VAL A 29 -6.16 -11.38 0.70
CA VAL A 29 -5.71 -11.65 -0.67
C VAL A 29 -5.81 -13.16 -0.96
N ARG A 30 -6.92 -13.56 -1.52
CA ARG A 30 -7.19 -14.97 -1.89
C ARG A 30 -7.41 -15.08 -3.39
N THR A 31 -6.65 -15.97 -4.02
CA THR A 31 -6.86 -16.36 -5.42
C THR A 31 -7.21 -17.84 -5.50
N TYR A 32 -8.05 -18.22 -6.46
CA TYR A 32 -8.26 -19.63 -6.76
C TYR A 32 -6.97 -20.27 -7.28
N ASN A 33 -6.73 -21.56 -6.98
CA ASN A 33 -5.49 -22.24 -7.37
C ASN A 33 -5.20 -22.16 -8.87
N TYR A 34 -6.21 -22.16 -9.73
CA TYR A 34 -6.06 -22.05 -11.17
C TYR A 34 -5.74 -20.63 -11.67
N GLN A 35 -5.91 -19.59 -10.81
CA GLN A 35 -5.58 -18.20 -11.12
C GLN A 35 -4.24 -17.77 -10.55
N LYS A 36 -3.64 -18.58 -9.66
CA LYS A 36 -2.35 -18.25 -9.06
C LYS A 36 -1.29 -18.01 -10.13
N ALA A 37 -0.57 -16.89 -10.00
CA ALA A 37 0.67 -16.69 -10.75
C ALA A 37 1.71 -17.72 -10.29
N TRP A 38 2.59 -18.13 -11.21
CA TRP A 38 3.64 -19.10 -10.86
C TRP A 38 4.64 -18.55 -9.82
N PHE A 39 4.79 -17.23 -9.76
CA PHE A 39 5.66 -16.50 -8.83
C PHE A 39 4.91 -15.94 -7.60
N GLN A 40 3.62 -16.25 -7.45
CA GLN A 40 2.83 -15.76 -6.32
C GLN A 40 3.32 -16.39 -5.01
N PRO A 41 3.77 -15.58 -4.04
CA PRO A 41 4.20 -16.10 -2.75
C PRO A 41 3.03 -16.68 -1.95
N PRO A 42 3.33 -17.47 -0.92
CA PRO A 42 2.33 -17.92 0.04
C PRO A 42 1.56 -16.75 0.67
N GLY A 43 0.29 -16.95 1.03
CA GLY A 43 -0.58 -15.89 1.54
C GLY A 43 -0.06 -15.16 2.78
N TRP A 44 0.68 -15.85 3.65
CA TRP A 44 1.28 -15.25 4.84
C TRP A 44 2.32 -14.17 4.51
N VAL A 45 3.04 -14.28 3.37
CA VAL A 45 4.02 -13.27 2.92
C VAL A 45 3.33 -11.94 2.68
N PHE A 46 2.13 -11.93 2.10
CA PHE A 46 1.34 -10.70 1.95
C PHE A 46 1.04 -10.07 3.31
N GLY A 47 0.66 -10.87 4.30
CA GLY A 47 0.38 -10.38 5.65
C GLY A 47 1.61 -9.71 6.28
N VAL A 48 2.78 -10.36 6.22
CA VAL A 48 4.02 -9.82 6.77
C VAL A 48 4.45 -8.54 6.07
N VAL A 49 4.48 -8.55 4.72
CA VAL A 49 4.92 -7.37 3.96
C VAL A 49 3.99 -6.19 4.16
N TRP A 50 2.67 -6.39 4.04
CA TRP A 50 1.71 -5.30 4.26
C TRP A 50 1.76 -4.77 5.68
N THR A 51 1.93 -5.62 6.70
CA THR A 51 2.08 -5.15 8.08
C THR A 51 3.30 -4.25 8.22
N ALA A 52 4.46 -4.65 7.68
CA ALA A 52 5.65 -3.83 7.70
C ALA A 52 5.45 -2.47 6.98
N LEU A 53 4.80 -2.49 5.82
CA LEU A 53 4.49 -1.27 5.07
C LEU A 53 3.51 -0.35 5.81
N TYR A 54 2.50 -0.89 6.48
CA TYR A 54 1.56 -0.09 7.27
C TYR A 54 2.21 0.50 8.52
N VAL A 55 3.15 -0.19 9.15
CA VAL A 55 4.00 0.39 10.22
C VAL A 55 4.77 1.59 9.69
N MET A 56 5.41 1.45 8.52
CA MET A 56 6.12 2.54 7.86
C MET A 56 5.20 3.74 7.59
N PHE A 57 4.02 3.52 7.01
CA PHE A 57 3.04 4.59 6.78
C PHE A 57 2.57 5.23 8.08
N GLY A 58 2.42 4.47 9.15
CA GLY A 58 2.10 4.99 10.48
C GLY A 58 3.18 5.94 11.00
N PHE A 59 4.45 5.61 10.84
CA PHE A 59 5.56 6.51 11.16
C PHE A 59 5.56 7.77 10.29
N LEU A 60 5.29 7.65 8.99
CA LEU A 60 5.17 8.81 8.10
C LEU A 60 4.02 9.73 8.52
N LEU A 61 2.86 9.20 8.90
CA LEU A 61 1.73 9.98 9.41
C LEU A 61 2.10 10.71 10.70
N TYR A 62 2.71 9.98 11.65
CA TYR A 62 3.14 10.54 12.92
C TYR A 62 4.11 11.69 12.71
N GLU A 63 5.12 11.48 11.88
CA GLU A 63 6.18 12.47 11.64
C GLU A 63 5.64 13.69 10.89
N SER A 64 4.84 13.48 9.83
CA SER A 64 4.20 14.56 9.09
C SER A 64 3.31 15.43 10.01
N LYS A 65 2.57 14.79 10.94
CA LYS A 65 1.77 15.51 11.93
C LYS A 65 2.64 16.29 12.91
N ARG A 66 3.73 15.69 13.39
CA ARG A 66 4.67 16.33 14.32
C ARG A 66 5.29 17.59 13.73
N GLN A 67 5.56 17.58 12.44
CA GLN A 67 6.18 18.69 11.70
C GLN A 67 5.15 19.65 11.08
N GLU A 68 3.84 19.40 11.29
CA GLU A 68 2.76 20.18 10.70
C GLU A 68 2.77 20.19 9.16
N ASP A 69 3.43 19.18 8.52
CA ASP A 69 3.42 18.98 7.07
C ASP A 69 2.14 18.26 6.62
N TYR A 70 1.04 19.02 6.59
CA TYR A 70 -0.28 18.50 6.23
C TYR A 70 -0.37 18.05 4.77
N PHE A 71 0.50 18.60 3.90
CA PHE A 71 0.53 18.16 2.50
C PHE A 71 1.08 16.74 2.39
N THR A 72 2.24 16.46 3.00
CA THR A 72 2.80 15.09 3.06
C THR A 72 1.85 14.14 3.77
N MET A 73 1.22 14.56 4.87
CA MET A 73 0.21 13.77 5.57
C MET A 73 -0.97 13.40 4.65
N GLY A 74 -1.46 14.35 3.86
CA GLY A 74 -2.52 14.12 2.88
C GLY A 74 -2.12 13.12 1.80
N LEU A 75 -0.89 13.20 1.29
CA LEU A 75 -0.37 12.23 0.32
C LEU A 75 -0.27 10.81 0.92
N VAL A 76 0.21 10.68 2.16
CA VAL A 76 0.29 9.39 2.87
C VAL A 76 -1.10 8.79 3.05
N ILE A 77 -2.08 9.59 3.48
CA ILE A 77 -3.48 9.14 3.60
C ILE A 77 -4.03 8.72 2.24
N GLY A 78 -3.77 9.49 1.18
CA GLY A 78 -4.20 9.16 -0.18
C GLY A 78 -3.66 7.81 -0.65
N VAL A 79 -2.35 7.55 -0.47
CA VAL A 79 -1.73 6.26 -0.79
C VAL A 79 -2.32 5.13 0.04
N LEU A 80 -2.57 5.33 1.33
CA LEU A 80 -3.21 4.33 2.20
C LEU A 80 -4.63 3.97 1.73
N VAL A 81 -5.45 4.97 1.41
CA VAL A 81 -6.82 4.75 0.90
C VAL A 81 -6.78 3.94 -0.41
N LEU A 82 -5.86 4.29 -1.32
CA LEU A 82 -5.68 3.56 -2.57
C LEU A 82 -5.26 2.10 -2.33
N THR A 83 -4.32 1.84 -1.42
CA THR A 83 -3.90 0.46 -1.11
C THR A 83 -5.03 -0.38 -0.50
N TYR A 84 -5.88 0.20 0.35
CA TYR A 84 -7.06 -0.50 0.88
C TYR A 84 -8.10 -0.74 -0.22
N PHE A 85 -8.27 0.23 -1.13
CA PHE A 85 -9.19 0.09 -2.25
C PHE A 85 -8.74 -0.99 -3.23
N TRP A 86 -7.42 -1.09 -3.51
CA TRP A 86 -6.89 -2.22 -4.28
C TRP A 86 -7.25 -3.57 -3.66
N GLN A 87 -7.07 -3.72 -2.34
CA GLN A 87 -7.42 -4.97 -1.65
C GLN A 87 -8.90 -5.31 -1.82
N PHE A 88 -9.78 -4.32 -1.76
CA PHE A 88 -11.21 -4.50 -2.01
C PHE A 88 -11.49 -4.93 -3.45
N LEU A 89 -10.90 -4.27 -4.45
CA LEU A 89 -11.05 -4.63 -5.85
C LEU A 89 -10.53 -6.03 -6.17
N PHE A 90 -9.35 -6.36 -5.64
CA PHE A 90 -8.66 -7.61 -5.92
C PHE A 90 -9.30 -8.80 -5.20
N SER A 91 -9.59 -8.66 -3.91
CA SER A 91 -10.00 -9.78 -3.05
C SER A 91 -11.51 -9.96 -3.00
N TYR A 92 -12.27 -8.89 -2.85
CA TYR A 92 -13.73 -8.93 -2.71
C TYR A 92 -14.43 -8.92 -4.06
N LEU A 93 -14.22 -7.88 -4.88
CA LEU A 93 -14.86 -7.76 -6.19
C LEU A 93 -14.25 -8.69 -7.25
N LYS A 94 -13.01 -9.16 -7.04
CA LYS A 94 -12.24 -9.98 -8.00
C LYS A 94 -12.16 -9.35 -9.39
N ASN A 95 -12.21 -8.01 -9.42
CA ASN A 95 -12.08 -7.24 -10.65
C ASN A 95 -10.61 -6.89 -10.90
N TYR A 96 -9.87 -7.88 -11.38
CA TYR A 96 -8.43 -7.77 -11.58
C TYR A 96 -8.04 -6.68 -12.59
N LYS A 97 -8.92 -6.38 -13.56
CA LYS A 97 -8.67 -5.29 -14.52
C LYS A 97 -8.69 -3.93 -13.83
N LEU A 98 -9.71 -3.64 -13.02
CA LEU A 98 -9.78 -2.41 -12.23
C LEU A 98 -8.66 -2.35 -11.19
N ALA A 99 -8.32 -3.47 -10.57
CA ALA A 99 -7.21 -3.55 -9.62
C ALA A 99 -5.85 -3.17 -10.24
N ILE A 100 -5.62 -3.49 -11.53
CA ILE A 100 -4.41 -3.06 -12.25
C ILE A 100 -4.41 -1.54 -12.45
N TRP A 101 -5.51 -0.96 -12.91
CA TRP A 101 -5.61 0.49 -13.11
C TRP A 101 -5.44 1.26 -11.80
N GLU A 102 -6.05 0.76 -10.75
CA GLU A 102 -5.92 1.34 -9.41
C GLU A 102 -4.47 1.32 -8.93
N LEU A 103 -3.74 0.19 -9.09
CA LEU A 103 -2.33 0.10 -8.74
C LEU A 103 -1.44 1.04 -9.56
N LEU A 104 -1.77 1.32 -10.82
CA LEU A 104 -1.06 2.32 -11.60
C LEU A 104 -1.26 3.73 -11.02
N VAL A 105 -2.48 4.05 -10.59
CA VAL A 105 -2.76 5.30 -9.88
C VAL A 105 -1.99 5.35 -8.55
N THR A 106 -2.02 4.27 -7.78
CA THR A 106 -1.26 4.14 -6.53
C THR A 106 0.25 4.32 -6.76
N LEU A 107 0.80 3.78 -7.84
CA LEU A 107 2.21 3.96 -8.19
C LEU A 107 2.53 5.43 -8.48
N ILE A 108 1.67 6.14 -9.21
CA ILE A 108 1.85 7.58 -9.48
C ILE A 108 1.85 8.38 -8.17
N PHE A 109 0.84 8.16 -7.31
CA PHE A 109 0.79 8.81 -5.99
C PHE A 109 1.99 8.43 -5.12
N GLY A 110 2.41 7.16 -5.18
CA GLY A 110 3.60 6.67 -4.50
C GLY A 110 4.87 7.37 -4.96
N LEU A 111 5.03 7.61 -6.26
CA LEU A 111 6.18 8.35 -6.80
C LEU A 111 6.15 9.83 -6.39
N ILE A 112 4.98 10.46 -6.41
CA ILE A 112 4.81 11.84 -5.91
C ILE A 112 5.22 11.93 -4.45
N LEU A 113 4.74 11.00 -3.61
CA LEU A 113 5.13 10.95 -2.19
C LEU A 113 6.63 10.67 -2.04
N PHE A 114 7.23 9.81 -2.87
CA PHE A 114 8.67 9.55 -2.84
C PHE A 114 9.49 10.83 -3.09
N VAL A 115 9.15 11.58 -4.15
CA VAL A 115 9.79 12.87 -4.46
C VAL A 115 9.58 13.85 -3.30
N ARG A 116 8.37 13.92 -2.77
CA ARG A 116 8.06 14.81 -1.64
C ARG A 116 8.85 14.45 -0.39
N LEU A 117 9.02 13.17 -0.07
CA LEU A 117 9.84 12.72 1.06
C LEU A 117 11.33 13.05 0.85
N TYR A 118 11.80 13.04 -0.40
CA TYR A 118 13.16 13.42 -0.72
C TYR A 118 13.43 14.90 -0.42
N ASP A 119 12.48 15.78 -0.76
CA ASP A 119 12.62 17.24 -0.63
C ASP A 119 12.06 17.79 0.68
N SER A 120 11.39 16.96 1.49
CA SER A 120 10.69 17.45 2.67
C SER A 120 11.59 17.60 3.90
N GLU A 121 11.23 18.57 4.76
CA GLU A 121 11.86 18.75 6.07
C GLU A 121 11.64 17.51 6.98
N VAL A 122 10.62 16.66 6.69
CA VAL A 122 10.38 15.40 7.38
C VAL A 122 11.60 14.50 7.31
N VAL A 123 12.26 14.42 6.15
CA VAL A 123 13.48 13.62 5.99
C VAL A 123 14.68 14.27 6.70
N ASN A 124 14.78 15.60 6.63
CA ASN A 124 15.94 16.33 7.15
C ASN A 124 15.91 16.52 8.67
N ASN A 125 14.73 16.59 9.29
CA ASN A 125 14.58 16.93 10.72
C ASN A 125 14.46 15.71 11.66
N THR A 126 14.29 14.51 11.12
CA THR A 126 14.06 13.30 11.95
C THR A 126 15.34 12.70 12.55
N GLY A 127 16.50 13.21 12.19
CA GLY A 127 17.79 12.60 12.56
C GLY A 127 18.08 11.28 11.84
N PHE A 128 17.10 10.71 11.16
CA PHE A 128 17.24 9.48 10.35
C PHE A 128 17.72 9.76 8.92
N GLY A 129 17.78 11.03 8.51
CA GLY A 129 18.20 11.41 7.18
C GLY A 129 17.44 10.66 6.07
N TYR A 130 18.15 10.01 5.17
CA TYR A 130 17.58 9.20 4.09
C TYR A 130 16.84 7.93 4.54
N GLY A 131 16.73 7.68 5.84
CA GLY A 131 16.12 6.46 6.38
C GLY A 131 14.67 6.25 5.91
N TYR A 132 13.85 7.32 5.84
CA TYR A 132 12.47 7.21 5.37
C TYR A 132 12.40 6.86 3.88
N ILE A 133 13.31 7.37 3.07
CA ILE A 133 13.41 7.02 1.65
C ILE A 133 13.77 5.55 1.50
N MET A 134 14.77 5.07 2.23
CA MET A 134 15.18 3.66 2.18
C MET A 134 14.07 2.71 2.60
N ILE A 135 13.28 3.09 3.63
CA ILE A 135 12.13 2.30 4.09
C ILE A 135 10.97 2.37 3.08
N TYR A 136 10.85 3.47 2.32
CA TYR A 136 9.78 3.66 1.35
C TYR A 136 10.01 2.95 0.02
N VAL A 137 11.27 2.75 -0.40
CA VAL A 137 11.61 2.02 -1.65
C VAL A 137 10.96 0.62 -1.71
N PRO A 138 10.95 -0.20 -0.64
CA PRO A 138 10.24 -1.48 -0.61
C PRO A 138 8.76 -1.38 -0.95
N PHE A 139 8.08 -0.29 -0.58
CA PHE A 139 6.69 -0.07 -0.97
C PHE A 139 6.54 0.07 -2.48
N LEU A 140 7.37 0.89 -3.13
CA LEU A 140 7.32 1.05 -4.59
C LEU A 140 7.59 -0.28 -5.31
N ALA A 141 8.59 -1.02 -4.85
CA ALA A 141 8.89 -2.35 -5.37
C ALA A 141 7.70 -3.32 -5.18
N TRP A 142 7.03 -3.26 -4.03
CA TRP A 142 5.86 -4.08 -3.75
C TRP A 142 4.65 -3.72 -4.62
N ILE A 143 4.42 -2.44 -4.92
CA ILE A 143 3.36 -2.01 -5.84
C ILE A 143 3.63 -2.52 -7.26
N ILE A 144 4.88 -2.43 -7.75
CA ILE A 144 5.25 -3.01 -9.05
C ILE A 144 5.00 -4.53 -9.06
N PHE A 145 5.39 -5.23 -8.01
CA PHE A 145 5.11 -6.66 -7.85
C PHE A 145 3.60 -6.94 -7.86
N ALA A 146 2.78 -6.14 -7.17
CA ALA A 146 1.32 -6.29 -7.14
C ALA A 146 0.68 -6.05 -8.51
N ILE A 147 1.22 -5.12 -9.33
CA ILE A 147 0.79 -4.91 -10.72
C ILE A 147 1.06 -6.16 -11.55
N LEU A 148 2.27 -6.74 -11.46
CA LEU A 148 2.64 -7.96 -12.17
C LEU A 148 1.74 -9.14 -11.76
N LEU A 149 1.50 -9.29 -10.46
CA LEU A 149 0.62 -10.32 -9.92
C LEU A 149 -0.81 -10.17 -10.42
N SER A 150 -1.38 -8.96 -10.34
CA SER A 150 -2.75 -8.67 -10.79
C SER A 150 -2.89 -8.93 -12.29
N THR A 151 -1.89 -8.57 -13.09
CA THR A 151 -1.85 -8.79 -14.54
C THR A 151 -1.84 -10.27 -14.89
N GLN A 152 -1.03 -11.08 -14.21
CA GLN A 152 -0.98 -12.53 -14.43
C GLN A 152 -2.28 -13.21 -14.01
N THR A 153 -2.86 -12.80 -12.90
CA THR A 153 -4.14 -13.32 -12.43
C THR A 153 -5.27 -13.00 -13.40
N TYR A 154 -5.28 -11.78 -13.96
CA TYR A 154 -6.24 -11.37 -14.99
C TYR A 154 -6.11 -12.20 -16.27
N LYS A 155 -4.90 -12.39 -16.79
CA LYS A 155 -4.65 -13.18 -18.00
C LYS A 155 -5.10 -14.64 -17.83
N LYS A 156 -4.80 -15.27 -16.69
CA LYS A 156 -5.23 -16.64 -16.40
C LYS A 156 -6.74 -16.76 -16.30
N GLY A 157 -7.41 -15.82 -15.63
CA GLY A 157 -8.87 -15.77 -15.53
C GLY A 157 -9.55 -15.68 -16.90
N GLY A 158 -9.07 -14.82 -17.78
CA GLY A 158 -9.56 -14.67 -19.16
C GLY A 158 -9.39 -15.93 -20.01
N SER A 159 -8.24 -16.60 -19.90
CA SER A 159 -7.97 -17.86 -20.62
C SER A 159 -8.94 -18.99 -20.24
N ILE A 160 -9.32 -19.09 -18.95
CA ILE A 160 -10.23 -20.12 -18.45
C ILE A 160 -11.67 -19.87 -18.94
N MET A 161 -12.11 -18.60 -18.95
CA MET A 161 -13.43 -18.24 -19.45
C MET A 161 -13.56 -18.54 -20.96
N SER A 162 -12.49 -18.30 -21.74
CA SER A 162 -12.45 -18.62 -23.17
C SER A 162 -12.56 -20.12 -23.44
N LYS A 163 -11.89 -20.97 -22.63
CA LYS A 163 -11.96 -22.43 -22.76
C LYS A 163 -13.31 -23.02 -22.38
N LYS A 164 -14.10 -22.37 -21.50
CA LYS A 164 -15.45 -22.84 -21.12
C LYS A 164 -16.53 -22.48 -22.13
N ARG A 165 -16.25 -21.58 -23.07
CA ARG A 165 -17.18 -21.16 -24.14
C ARG A 165 -17.03 -21.95 -25.43
N LYS A 166 -16.02 -22.80 -25.56
CA LYS A 166 -15.82 -23.75 -26.64
C LYS A 166 -16.26 -25.15 -26.20
#